data_a27af308ab1066fbd3ec71b360c597f4
#
_entry.id   a27af308ab1066fbd3ec71b360c597f4
#
_cell.length_a   1.000
_cell.length_b   1.000
_cell.length_c   1.000
_cell.angle_alpha   90.00
_cell.angle_beta   90.00
_cell.angle_gamma   90.00
#
_symmetry.space_group_name_H-M   'P 1'
#
loop_
_entity.id
_entity.type
_entity.pdbx_description
1 polymer ?
#
loop_
_entity_poly.entity_id
_entity_poly.type
_entity_poly.pdbx_seq_one_letter_code
_entity_poly.pdbx_strand_id
1 'polypeptide(L)'
;MNQYSNEAALRGEPSYVWREGQQRRLQIILSALPVHSASRILVDGCGLGMYVRELSKYYKSVHGLDIEVSRLTSSVVDSDLLVAGQCEYLPYSDGCFDYVISHEVLEHVQDDNIAANEIIRVLRMPDKENGVGGGRAIIFVPNRWYPVETHGIYWRDKYHFGNVPLINYLPNALRNLLAPHVRTYLPSEIRSLFSEHQVKIVSHTVIFGGYDNIVRKWGVLGRMIRYGLQALEGTVLRWLGLSHVLVIERKLPELGD
;
A
#
# COMPACT_ATOMS: atom_id res chain seq x y z
N MET A 1 12.58 -13.91 -23.86
CA MET A 1 12.14 -12.87 -22.91
C MET A 1 11.94 -13.56 -21.58
N ASN A 2 12.65 -13.16 -20.54
CA ASN A 2 12.57 -13.87 -19.25
C ASN A 2 11.19 -13.68 -18.63
N GLN A 3 10.58 -14.76 -18.15
CA GLN A 3 9.30 -14.78 -17.44
C GLN A 3 9.29 -13.77 -16.26
N TYR A 4 10.41 -13.62 -15.56
CA TYR A 4 10.62 -12.63 -14.49
C TYR A 4 10.45 -11.17 -14.91
N SER A 5 10.74 -10.79 -16.17
CA SER A 5 10.58 -9.42 -16.63
C SER A 5 9.10 -9.05 -16.86
N ASN A 6 8.26 -10.02 -17.19
CA ASN A 6 6.83 -9.79 -17.39
C ASN A 6 6.07 -9.72 -16.05
N GLU A 7 6.44 -10.53 -15.06
CA GLU A 7 5.85 -10.51 -13.72
C GLU A 7 6.20 -9.23 -12.97
N ALA A 8 7.45 -8.78 -13.02
CA ALA A 8 7.90 -7.51 -12.45
C ALA A 8 7.19 -6.30 -13.08
N ALA A 9 6.92 -6.36 -14.40
CA ALA A 9 6.17 -5.32 -15.08
C ALA A 9 4.71 -5.25 -14.62
N LEU A 10 4.09 -6.39 -14.35
CA LEU A 10 2.68 -6.47 -13.97
C LEU A 10 2.42 -6.16 -12.49
N ARG A 11 3.35 -6.51 -11.59
CA ARG A 11 3.11 -6.52 -10.14
C ARG A 11 4.22 -5.87 -9.31
N GLY A 12 5.10 -5.13 -9.96
CA GLY A 12 6.27 -4.51 -9.32
C GLY A 12 7.33 -5.52 -8.86
N GLU A 13 8.53 -5.04 -8.62
CA GLU A 13 9.60 -5.85 -8.03
C GLU A 13 9.54 -5.81 -6.50
N PRO A 14 9.58 -6.97 -5.82
CA PRO A 14 9.63 -7.00 -4.37
C PRO A 14 10.94 -6.40 -3.86
N SER A 15 10.90 -5.75 -2.73
CA SER A 15 12.10 -5.24 -2.09
C SER A 15 12.82 -6.38 -1.37
N TYR A 16 14.06 -6.67 -1.77
CA TYR A 16 14.91 -7.67 -1.13
C TYR A 16 15.70 -7.10 0.07
N VAL A 17 15.71 -5.80 0.25
CA VAL A 17 16.48 -5.11 1.27
C VAL A 17 15.59 -4.12 2.01
N TRP A 18 15.63 -4.18 3.35
CA TRP A 18 14.98 -3.19 4.19
C TRP A 18 15.72 -1.85 4.12
N ARG A 19 15.03 -0.82 3.69
CA ARG A 19 15.59 0.51 3.44
C ARG A 19 14.93 1.57 4.33
N GLU A 20 15.51 2.75 4.36
CA GLU A 20 14.99 3.89 5.13
C GLU A 20 13.55 4.26 4.77
N GLY A 21 13.19 4.18 3.48
CA GLY A 21 11.83 4.43 3.02
C GLY A 21 10.81 3.45 3.63
N GLN A 22 11.17 2.16 3.74
CA GLN A 22 10.32 1.15 4.37
C GLN A 22 10.27 1.31 5.89
N GLN A 23 11.41 1.63 6.52
CA GLN A 23 11.45 1.94 7.94
C GLN A 23 10.53 3.11 8.30
N ARG A 24 10.54 4.16 7.49
CA ARG A 24 9.67 5.32 7.68
C ARG A 24 8.18 4.96 7.54
N ARG A 25 7.82 4.15 6.52
CA ARG A 25 6.44 3.67 6.35
C ARG A 25 6.01 2.78 7.51
N LEU A 26 6.89 1.94 8.05
CA LEU A 26 6.62 1.18 9.26
C LEU A 26 6.29 2.09 10.44
N GLN A 27 7.02 3.19 10.64
CA GLN A 27 6.70 4.15 11.70
C GLN A 27 5.32 4.80 11.50
N ILE A 28 4.94 5.12 10.27
CA ILE A 28 3.60 5.63 9.94
C ILE A 28 2.54 4.59 10.28
N ILE A 29 2.75 3.31 9.92
CA ILE A 29 1.85 2.20 10.24
C ILE A 29 1.66 2.08 11.75
N LEU A 30 2.75 2.01 12.52
CA LEU A 30 2.71 1.88 13.97
C LEU A 30 2.06 3.08 14.67
N SER A 31 2.18 4.29 14.10
CA SER A 31 1.52 5.48 14.63
C SER A 31 0.01 5.52 14.35
N ALA A 32 -0.42 4.94 13.23
CA ALA A 32 -1.82 4.91 12.81
C ALA A 32 -2.62 3.76 13.44
N LEU A 33 -1.95 2.66 13.73
CA LEU A 33 -2.53 1.43 14.26
C LEU A 33 -2.04 1.21 15.70
N PRO A 34 -2.91 1.39 16.72
CA PRO A 34 -2.53 1.18 18.11
C PRO A 34 -1.93 -0.21 18.34
N VAL A 35 -0.79 -0.27 19.04
CA VAL A 35 -0.10 -1.53 19.31
C VAL A 35 -0.76 -2.26 20.46
N HIS A 36 -1.50 -3.33 20.15
CA HIS A 36 -1.95 -4.33 21.08
C HIS A 36 -1.37 -5.69 20.65
N SER A 37 -0.60 -6.32 21.52
CA SER A 37 0.11 -7.56 21.17
C SER A 37 -0.84 -8.71 20.75
N ALA A 38 -2.08 -8.69 21.20
CA ALA A 38 -3.11 -9.68 20.86
C ALA A 38 -3.83 -9.39 19.53
N SER A 39 -3.61 -8.23 18.92
CA SER A 39 -4.26 -7.88 17.65
C SER A 39 -3.81 -8.79 16.51
N ARG A 40 -4.77 -9.13 15.66
CA ARG A 40 -4.54 -9.89 14.42
C ARG A 40 -4.37 -8.93 13.26
N ILE A 41 -3.24 -9.05 12.57
CA ILE A 41 -2.84 -8.17 11.47
C ILE A 41 -2.84 -8.97 10.16
N LEU A 42 -3.36 -8.38 9.09
CA LEU A 42 -3.13 -8.84 7.71
C LEU A 42 -2.20 -7.86 7.00
N VAL A 43 -1.14 -8.36 6.40
CA VAL A 43 -0.34 -7.65 5.40
C VAL A 43 -0.76 -8.19 4.03
N ASP A 44 -1.59 -7.43 3.34
CA ASP A 44 -2.06 -7.71 2.00
C ASP A 44 -0.99 -7.29 0.99
N GLY A 45 -0.62 -8.19 0.06
CA GLY A 45 0.53 -8.02 -0.82
C GLY A 45 1.86 -8.06 -0.06
N CYS A 46 2.06 -9.08 0.78
CA CYS A 46 3.23 -9.13 1.68
C CYS A 46 4.57 -9.35 0.96
N GLY A 47 4.57 -9.74 -0.32
CA GLY A 47 5.78 -10.02 -1.09
C GLY A 47 6.67 -11.06 -0.40
N LEU A 48 7.91 -10.69 -0.14
CA LEU A 48 8.88 -11.53 0.60
C LEU A 48 8.70 -11.52 2.12
N GLY A 49 7.59 -11.00 2.65
CA GLY A 49 7.30 -10.99 4.07
C GLY A 49 8.07 -9.97 4.91
N MET A 50 8.68 -8.96 4.29
CA MET A 50 9.50 -7.97 5.01
C MET A 50 8.69 -7.20 6.05
N TYR A 51 7.49 -6.73 5.71
CA TYR A 51 6.60 -6.07 6.69
C TYR A 51 6.03 -7.06 7.70
N VAL A 52 5.74 -8.30 7.31
CA VAL A 52 5.32 -9.36 8.26
C VAL A 52 6.37 -9.53 9.33
N ARG A 53 7.65 -9.69 8.95
CA ARG A 53 8.76 -9.83 9.87
C ARG A 53 8.90 -8.63 10.83
N GLU A 54 8.84 -7.42 10.30
CA GLU A 54 9.03 -6.23 11.14
C GLU A 54 7.84 -6.01 12.10
N LEU A 55 6.61 -6.26 11.65
CA LEU A 55 5.41 -6.14 12.47
C LEU A 55 5.30 -7.24 13.53
N SER A 56 5.83 -8.44 13.28
CA SER A 56 5.86 -9.54 14.27
C SER A 56 6.70 -9.22 15.52
N LYS A 57 7.48 -8.14 15.49
CA LYS A 57 8.15 -7.61 16.68
C LYS A 57 7.18 -6.91 17.66
N TYR A 58 6.03 -6.48 17.18
CA TYR A 58 5.03 -5.70 17.93
C TYR A 58 3.74 -6.47 18.17
N TYR A 59 3.35 -7.35 17.24
CA TYR A 59 2.09 -8.09 17.26
C TYR A 59 2.37 -9.58 17.17
N LYS A 60 1.61 -10.40 17.92
CA LYS A 60 1.80 -11.86 17.97
C LYS A 60 1.23 -12.61 16.77
N SER A 61 0.23 -12.03 16.10
CA SER A 61 -0.49 -12.67 14.99
C SER A 61 -0.45 -11.76 13.77
N VAL A 62 0.57 -11.94 12.90
CA VAL A 62 0.74 -11.18 11.67
C VAL A 62 0.66 -12.14 10.49
N HIS A 63 -0.44 -12.07 9.75
CA HIS A 63 -0.68 -12.85 8.55
C HIS A 63 -0.14 -12.09 7.33
N GLY A 64 0.38 -12.81 6.35
CA GLY A 64 0.77 -12.26 5.06
C GLY A 64 0.01 -12.94 3.93
N LEU A 65 -0.45 -12.17 2.95
CA LEU A 65 -1.05 -12.69 1.74
C LEU A 65 -0.32 -12.12 0.53
N ASP A 66 -0.01 -12.96 -0.43
CA ASP A 66 0.50 -12.52 -1.75
C ASP A 66 0.00 -13.46 -2.84
N ILE A 67 -0.22 -12.92 -4.03
CA ILE A 67 -0.67 -13.71 -5.18
C ILE A 67 0.46 -14.57 -5.77
N GLU A 68 1.72 -14.16 -5.56
CA GLU A 68 2.90 -14.83 -6.09
C GLU A 68 3.43 -15.88 -5.11
N VAL A 69 3.12 -17.16 -5.36
CA VAL A 69 3.60 -18.29 -4.55
C VAL A 69 5.14 -18.30 -4.47
N SER A 70 5.82 -17.91 -5.53
CA SER A 70 7.29 -17.85 -5.59
C SER A 70 7.87 -16.85 -4.59
N ARG A 71 7.17 -15.74 -4.31
CA ARG A 71 7.56 -14.76 -3.29
C ARG A 71 7.38 -15.34 -1.88
N LEU A 72 6.28 -16.03 -1.64
CA LEU A 72 6.00 -16.66 -0.35
C LEU A 72 7.00 -17.76 -0.02
N THR A 73 7.35 -18.62 -0.99
CA THR A 73 8.36 -19.66 -0.82
C THR A 73 9.78 -19.13 -0.63
N SER A 74 10.05 -17.91 -1.12
CA SER A 74 11.31 -17.18 -0.93
C SER A 74 11.24 -16.17 0.23
N SER A 75 10.21 -16.25 1.07
CA SER A 75 9.98 -15.31 2.17
C SER A 75 11.12 -15.31 3.18
N VAL A 76 11.35 -14.12 3.76
CA VAL A 76 12.27 -13.95 4.90
C VAL A 76 11.64 -14.39 6.23
N VAL A 77 10.40 -14.84 6.20
CA VAL A 77 9.63 -15.35 7.34
C VAL A 77 9.24 -16.79 7.04
N ASP A 78 9.65 -17.68 7.90
CA ASP A 78 9.12 -19.04 7.93
C ASP A 78 7.86 -19.02 8.84
N SER A 79 6.69 -18.92 8.21
CA SER A 79 5.45 -18.72 8.93
C SER A 79 4.28 -19.43 8.24
N ASP A 80 3.58 -20.26 9.02
CA ASP A 80 2.31 -20.88 8.61
C ASP A 80 1.20 -19.84 8.39
N LEU A 81 1.47 -18.57 8.71
CA LEU A 81 0.54 -17.46 8.52
C LEU A 81 0.69 -16.77 7.15
N LEU A 82 1.54 -17.30 6.26
CA LEU A 82 1.67 -16.84 4.88
C LEU A 82 0.73 -17.64 3.97
N VAL A 83 -0.12 -16.93 3.23
CA VAL A 83 -1.17 -17.52 2.40
C VAL A 83 -1.07 -17.00 0.96
N ALA A 84 -1.14 -17.91 0.00
CA ALA A 84 -1.28 -17.54 -1.41
C ALA A 84 -2.73 -17.17 -1.70
N GLY A 85 -2.96 -15.97 -2.25
CA GLY A 85 -4.31 -15.49 -2.53
C GLY A 85 -4.33 -14.14 -3.23
N GLN A 86 -5.52 -13.76 -3.69
CA GLN A 86 -5.77 -12.49 -4.35
C GLN A 86 -6.46 -11.51 -3.38
N CYS A 87 -6.12 -10.24 -3.49
CA CYS A 87 -6.73 -9.18 -2.69
C CYS A 87 -8.24 -9.04 -2.94
N GLU A 88 -8.69 -9.34 -4.15
CA GLU A 88 -10.11 -9.33 -4.54
C GLU A 88 -10.92 -10.49 -3.95
N TYR A 89 -10.26 -11.52 -3.39
CA TYR A 89 -10.92 -12.73 -2.84
C TYR A 89 -10.12 -13.23 -1.64
N LEU A 90 -10.13 -12.47 -0.55
CA LEU A 90 -9.36 -12.79 0.65
C LEU A 90 -9.86 -14.09 1.30
N PRO A 91 -9.01 -15.11 1.49
CA PRO A 91 -9.40 -16.41 2.03
C PRO A 91 -9.57 -16.38 3.56
N TYR A 92 -10.22 -15.35 4.05
CA TYR A 92 -10.45 -15.11 5.48
C TYR A 92 -11.92 -14.82 5.76
N SER A 93 -12.36 -15.17 6.95
CA SER A 93 -13.72 -14.88 7.42
C SER A 93 -13.94 -13.37 7.64
N ASP A 94 -15.21 -12.97 7.61
CA ASP A 94 -15.61 -11.60 7.94
C ASP A 94 -15.15 -11.20 9.34
N GLY A 95 -14.66 -10.00 9.47
CA GLY A 95 -14.34 -9.39 10.75
C GLY A 95 -13.20 -10.05 11.53
N CYS A 96 -12.33 -10.83 10.88
CA CYS A 96 -11.31 -11.61 11.57
C CYS A 96 -10.00 -10.84 11.87
N PHE A 97 -9.82 -9.62 11.34
CA PHE A 97 -8.61 -8.82 11.58
C PHE A 97 -8.91 -7.51 12.30
N ASP A 98 -8.06 -7.17 13.25
CA ASP A 98 -8.05 -5.84 13.88
C ASP A 98 -7.44 -4.79 12.96
N TYR A 99 -6.40 -5.17 12.19
CA TYR A 99 -5.73 -4.28 11.28
C TYR A 99 -5.42 -4.95 9.94
N VAL A 100 -5.59 -4.19 8.87
CA VAL A 100 -5.16 -4.55 7.50
C VAL A 100 -4.17 -3.51 6.99
N ILE A 101 -3.06 -3.96 6.43
CA ILE A 101 -2.05 -3.12 5.80
C ILE A 101 -2.00 -3.50 4.33
N SER A 102 -2.44 -2.61 3.44
CA SER A 102 -2.34 -2.75 1.99
C SER A 102 -1.32 -1.72 1.48
N HIS A 103 -0.17 -2.21 1.02
CA HIS A 103 0.96 -1.38 0.69
C HIS A 103 1.41 -1.60 -0.74
N GLU A 104 1.06 -0.66 -1.63
CA GLU A 104 1.35 -0.71 -3.07
C GLU A 104 0.75 -2.01 -3.69
N VAL A 105 -0.56 -2.23 -3.50
CA VAL A 105 -1.32 -3.40 -3.97
C VAL A 105 -2.48 -2.99 -4.85
N LEU A 106 -3.33 -2.06 -4.41
CA LEU A 106 -4.57 -1.70 -5.09
C LEU A 106 -4.36 -1.17 -6.51
N GLU A 107 -3.20 -0.60 -6.80
CA GLU A 107 -2.83 -0.16 -8.15
C GLU A 107 -2.60 -1.30 -9.14
N HIS A 108 -2.38 -2.52 -8.65
CA HIS A 108 -2.05 -3.70 -9.46
C HIS A 108 -3.19 -4.71 -9.57
N VAL A 109 -4.25 -4.60 -8.77
CA VAL A 109 -5.39 -5.52 -8.79
C VAL A 109 -6.24 -5.33 -10.06
N GLN A 110 -7.05 -6.32 -10.44
CA GLN A 110 -7.94 -6.19 -11.59
C GLN A 110 -9.09 -5.23 -11.29
N ASP A 111 -9.72 -5.37 -10.10
CA ASP A 111 -10.82 -4.53 -9.63
C ASP A 111 -10.52 -4.01 -8.21
N ASP A 112 -10.19 -2.74 -8.12
CA ASP A 112 -9.87 -2.08 -6.85
C ASP A 112 -11.08 -1.84 -5.95
N ASN A 113 -12.31 -1.84 -6.51
CA ASN A 113 -13.54 -1.78 -5.72
C ASN A 113 -13.80 -3.12 -5.02
N ILE A 114 -13.60 -4.25 -5.72
CA ILE A 114 -13.74 -5.58 -5.10
C ILE A 114 -12.68 -5.73 -4.00
N ALA A 115 -11.42 -5.37 -4.28
CA ALA A 115 -10.35 -5.43 -3.31
C ALA A 115 -10.61 -4.54 -2.08
N ALA A 116 -11.11 -3.31 -2.27
CA ALA A 116 -11.49 -2.43 -1.18
C ALA A 116 -12.61 -3.02 -0.31
N ASN A 117 -13.61 -3.65 -0.93
CA ASN A 117 -14.69 -4.34 -0.23
C ASN A 117 -14.17 -5.51 0.61
N GLU A 118 -13.25 -6.31 0.08
CA GLU A 118 -12.64 -7.41 0.80
C GLU A 118 -11.82 -6.94 2.00
N ILE A 119 -11.03 -5.86 1.83
CA ILE A 119 -10.33 -5.22 2.95
C ILE A 119 -11.31 -4.83 4.06
N ILE A 120 -12.44 -4.20 3.70
CA ILE A 120 -13.47 -3.82 4.67
C ILE A 120 -14.14 -5.05 5.29
N ARG A 121 -14.46 -6.06 4.51
CA ARG A 121 -15.14 -7.29 4.97
C ARG A 121 -14.35 -7.99 6.06
N VAL A 122 -13.05 -8.12 5.90
CA VAL A 122 -12.20 -8.84 6.87
C VAL A 122 -11.85 -8.02 8.11
N LEU A 123 -12.05 -6.69 8.11
CA LEU A 123 -11.86 -5.85 9.28
C LEU A 123 -12.92 -6.15 10.35
N ARG A 124 -12.49 -6.22 11.62
CA ARG A 124 -13.37 -6.45 12.77
C ARG A 124 -14.46 -5.37 12.86
N MET A 125 -15.69 -5.81 13.10
CA MET A 125 -16.80 -4.90 13.40
C MET A 125 -16.58 -4.20 14.74
N PRO A 126 -17.04 -2.94 14.90
CA PRO A 126 -17.04 -2.31 16.20
C PRO A 126 -17.99 -3.03 17.18
N ASP A 127 -17.58 -3.10 18.43
CA ASP A 127 -18.38 -3.65 19.53
C ASP A 127 -18.76 -2.49 20.47
N LYS A 128 -20.00 -2.02 20.31
CA LYS A 128 -20.53 -0.90 21.12
C LYS A 128 -20.73 -1.27 22.59
N GLU A 129 -21.07 -2.53 22.86
CA GLU A 129 -21.35 -2.98 24.24
C GLU A 129 -20.08 -2.94 25.08
N ASN A 130 -18.95 -3.31 24.49
CA ASN A 130 -17.64 -3.30 25.15
C ASN A 130 -16.81 -2.03 24.88
N GLY A 131 -17.36 -1.06 24.13
CA GLY A 131 -16.68 0.20 23.80
C GLY A 131 -15.48 0.00 22.86
N VAL A 132 -15.45 -1.07 22.08
CA VAL A 132 -14.35 -1.39 21.19
C VAL A 132 -14.64 -0.84 19.79
N GLY A 133 -13.78 0.04 19.29
CA GLY A 133 -13.87 0.59 17.91
C GLY A 133 -13.73 -0.47 16.83
N GLY A 134 -14.10 -0.15 15.59
CA GLY A 134 -13.91 -1.04 14.45
C GLY A 134 -12.44 -1.31 14.13
N GLY A 135 -12.19 -2.37 13.38
CA GLY A 135 -10.88 -2.64 12.83
C GLY A 135 -10.44 -1.53 11.87
N ARG A 136 -9.14 -1.32 11.72
CA ARG A 136 -8.58 -0.26 10.86
C ARG A 136 -7.78 -0.84 9.69
N ALA A 137 -7.83 -0.16 8.56
CA ALA A 137 -6.85 -0.41 7.51
C ALA A 137 -6.01 0.84 7.22
N ILE A 138 -4.75 0.61 6.87
CA ILE A 138 -3.86 1.62 6.33
C ILE A 138 -3.48 1.22 4.91
N ILE A 139 -3.74 2.12 3.97
CA ILE A 139 -3.61 1.90 2.53
C ILE A 139 -2.58 2.88 1.97
N PHE A 140 -1.59 2.35 1.25
CA PHE A 140 -0.61 3.13 0.50
C PHE A 140 -0.81 2.86 -0.97
N VAL A 141 -1.00 3.93 -1.77
CA VAL A 141 -1.16 3.84 -3.24
C VAL A 141 -0.46 5.00 -3.92
N PRO A 142 -0.03 4.85 -5.18
CA PRO A 142 0.65 5.91 -5.93
C PRO A 142 -0.24 7.13 -6.13
N ASN A 143 0.34 8.30 -5.91
CA ASN A 143 -0.33 9.57 -6.10
C ASN A 143 -0.23 10.06 -7.55
N ARG A 144 -1.37 10.35 -8.17
CA ARG A 144 -1.46 10.87 -9.54
C ARG A 144 -0.73 12.22 -9.72
N TRP A 145 -0.67 13.03 -8.68
CA TRP A 145 0.01 14.32 -8.73
C TRP A 145 1.52 14.24 -8.53
N TYR A 146 2.06 13.06 -8.22
CA TYR A 146 3.50 12.88 -8.20
C TYR A 146 4.08 13.01 -9.63
N PRO A 147 5.11 13.89 -9.85
CA PRO A 147 5.55 14.22 -11.20
C PRO A 147 6.31 13.11 -11.93
N VAL A 148 6.52 11.97 -11.29
CA VAL A 148 7.34 10.88 -11.85
C VAL A 148 6.56 9.57 -11.75
N GLU A 149 6.41 8.85 -12.89
CA GLU A 149 5.95 7.47 -12.88
C GLU A 149 7.09 6.56 -12.44
N THR A 150 6.88 5.78 -11.37
CA THR A 150 7.94 4.99 -10.72
C THR A 150 7.93 3.51 -11.09
N HIS A 151 6.86 3.03 -11.73
CA HIS A 151 6.69 1.63 -12.13
C HIS A 151 7.16 1.35 -13.56
N GLY A 152 7.70 2.37 -14.25
CA GLY A 152 8.11 2.24 -15.64
C GLY A 152 6.97 2.38 -16.64
N ILE A 153 7.29 2.24 -17.92
CA ILE A 153 6.34 2.41 -19.03
C ILE A 153 6.55 1.36 -20.11
N TYR A 154 5.52 1.14 -20.93
CA TYR A 154 5.63 0.47 -22.21
C TYR A 154 5.87 1.49 -23.32
N TRP A 155 6.93 1.31 -24.08
CA TRP A 155 7.24 2.12 -25.27
C TRP A 155 7.61 1.21 -26.44
N ARG A 156 6.89 1.32 -27.53
CA ARG A 156 7.05 0.43 -28.72
C ARG A 156 7.04 -1.06 -28.36
N ASP A 157 6.02 -1.47 -27.59
CA ASP A 157 5.78 -2.85 -27.12
C ASP A 157 6.90 -3.42 -26.22
N LYS A 158 7.78 -2.57 -25.70
CA LYS A 158 8.82 -2.94 -24.74
C LYS A 158 8.59 -2.24 -23.41
N TYR A 159 8.70 -3.03 -22.34
CA TYR A 159 8.69 -2.49 -21.00
C TYR A 159 10.04 -1.85 -20.66
N HIS A 160 9.98 -0.62 -20.16
CA HIS A 160 11.12 0.16 -19.68
C HIS A 160 10.93 0.46 -18.21
N PHE A 161 11.64 -0.30 -17.37
CA PHE A 161 11.65 -0.06 -15.93
C PHE A 161 12.36 1.25 -15.61
N GLY A 162 11.84 1.99 -14.65
CA GLY A 162 12.48 3.18 -14.11
C GLY A 162 11.55 4.38 -13.98
N ASN A 163 12.12 5.44 -13.44
CA ASN A 163 11.43 6.68 -13.18
C ASN A 163 11.27 7.50 -14.47
N VAL A 164 10.03 7.68 -14.92
CA VAL A 164 9.73 8.46 -16.12
C VAL A 164 8.96 9.72 -15.73
N PRO A 165 9.54 10.93 -15.98
CA PRO A 165 8.90 12.18 -15.59
C PRO A 165 7.64 12.46 -16.40
N LEU A 166 6.68 13.14 -15.79
CA LEU A 166 5.47 13.75 -16.36
C LEU A 166 4.42 12.79 -16.93
N ILE A 167 4.64 11.48 -16.91
CA ILE A 167 3.66 10.47 -17.39
C ILE A 167 2.34 10.58 -16.62
N ASN A 168 2.39 10.85 -15.34
CA ASN A 168 1.21 10.96 -14.50
C ASN A 168 0.32 12.17 -14.85
N TYR A 169 0.83 13.16 -15.57
CA TYR A 169 0.08 14.35 -15.99
C TYR A 169 -0.57 14.20 -17.38
N LEU A 170 -0.30 13.12 -18.09
CA LEU A 170 -0.96 12.84 -19.35
C LEU A 170 -2.46 12.55 -19.14
N PRO A 171 -3.32 12.86 -20.12
CA PRO A 171 -4.70 12.38 -20.13
C PRO A 171 -4.76 10.86 -19.95
N ASN A 172 -5.80 10.36 -19.27
CA ASN A 172 -5.92 8.93 -18.91
C ASN A 172 -5.71 7.98 -20.09
N ALA A 173 -6.26 8.32 -21.27
CA ALA A 173 -6.09 7.50 -22.46
C ALA A 173 -4.63 7.29 -22.86
N LEU A 174 -3.81 8.37 -22.82
CA LEU A 174 -2.39 8.30 -23.17
C LEU A 174 -1.57 7.65 -22.03
N ARG A 175 -1.87 8.02 -20.78
CA ARG A 175 -1.19 7.40 -19.62
C ARG A 175 -1.40 5.90 -19.60
N ASN A 176 -2.65 5.45 -19.74
CA ASN A 176 -2.98 4.02 -19.69
C ASN A 176 -2.44 3.24 -20.89
N LEU A 177 -2.15 3.90 -22.02
CA LEU A 177 -1.41 3.28 -23.13
C LEU A 177 0.06 3.06 -22.74
N LEU A 178 0.67 4.00 -22.00
CA LEU A 178 2.08 3.92 -21.60
C LEU A 178 2.29 3.12 -20.31
N ALA A 179 1.38 3.18 -19.36
CA ALA A 179 1.46 2.47 -18.07
C ALA A 179 0.14 1.72 -17.77
N PRO A 180 -0.23 0.71 -18.59
CA PRO A 180 -1.49 -0.05 -18.42
C PRO A 180 -1.47 -0.97 -17.19
N HIS A 181 -0.30 -1.28 -16.68
CA HIS A 181 -0.05 -2.26 -15.60
C HIS A 181 -0.16 -1.67 -14.20
N VAL A 182 -0.37 -0.36 -14.06
CA VAL A 182 -0.43 0.31 -12.76
C VAL A 182 -1.40 1.48 -12.79
N ARG A 183 -2.24 1.58 -11.75
CA ARG A 183 -3.09 2.74 -11.52
C ARG A 183 -2.34 3.80 -10.71
N THR A 184 -2.77 5.04 -10.83
CA THR A 184 -2.42 6.13 -9.90
C THR A 184 -3.70 6.83 -9.52
N TYR A 185 -3.80 7.31 -8.30
CA TYR A 185 -5.04 7.82 -7.74
C TYR A 185 -4.98 9.32 -7.50
N LEU A 186 -6.07 10.01 -7.83
CA LEU A 186 -6.35 11.34 -7.30
C LEU A 186 -6.86 11.22 -5.85
N PRO A 187 -6.74 12.29 -5.03
CA PRO A 187 -7.26 12.28 -3.66
C PRO A 187 -8.75 11.93 -3.57
N SER A 188 -9.57 12.34 -4.53
CA SER A 188 -10.99 12.00 -4.62
C SER A 188 -11.20 10.53 -4.97
N GLU A 189 -10.44 9.98 -5.90
CA GLU A 189 -10.59 8.61 -6.37
C GLU A 189 -10.29 7.60 -5.26
N ILE A 190 -9.16 7.73 -4.56
CA ILE A 190 -8.85 6.82 -3.45
C ILE A 190 -9.85 6.95 -2.29
N ARG A 191 -10.38 8.14 -2.06
CA ARG A 191 -11.41 8.33 -1.03
C ARG A 191 -12.73 7.69 -1.43
N SER A 192 -13.13 7.78 -2.72
CA SER A 192 -14.40 7.21 -3.20
C SER A 192 -14.42 5.68 -3.15
N LEU A 193 -13.28 5.00 -3.30
CA LEU A 193 -13.19 3.55 -3.11
C LEU A 193 -13.71 3.09 -1.74
N PHE A 194 -13.62 3.96 -0.72
CA PHE A 194 -13.99 3.65 0.66
C PHE A 194 -15.16 4.51 1.18
N SER A 195 -15.63 5.53 0.44
CA SER A 195 -16.63 6.51 0.92
C SER A 195 -18.05 5.94 0.97
N GLU A 196 -18.38 5.01 0.07
CA GLU A 196 -19.71 4.38 -0.03
C GLU A 196 -19.86 3.18 0.93
N HIS A 197 -18.76 2.79 1.54
CA HIS A 197 -18.72 1.64 2.43
C HIS A 197 -18.95 2.04 3.88
N GLN A 198 -19.23 1.06 4.72
CA GLN A 198 -19.44 1.22 6.17
C GLN A 198 -18.12 1.51 6.90
N VAL A 199 -17.42 2.55 6.47
CA VAL A 199 -16.16 2.97 7.04
C VAL A 199 -16.13 4.47 7.33
N LYS A 200 -15.26 4.85 8.26
CA LYS A 200 -14.87 6.23 8.54
C LYS A 200 -13.45 6.44 8.04
N ILE A 201 -13.23 7.47 7.23
CA ILE A 201 -11.86 7.93 6.92
C ILE A 201 -11.32 8.63 8.17
N VAL A 202 -10.33 8.01 8.81
CA VAL A 202 -9.67 8.53 10.02
C VAL A 202 -8.66 9.60 9.64
N SER A 203 -7.86 9.33 8.61
CA SER A 203 -6.91 10.31 8.07
C SER A 203 -6.60 10.04 6.61
N HIS A 204 -6.24 11.10 5.89
CA HIS A 204 -5.74 11.02 4.53
C HIS A 204 -4.63 12.05 4.37
N THR A 205 -3.45 11.57 4.03
CA THR A 205 -2.29 12.41 3.74
C THR A 205 -1.53 11.89 2.53
N VAL A 206 -0.51 12.61 2.11
CA VAL A 206 0.41 12.19 1.05
C VAL A 206 1.83 12.33 1.58
N ILE A 207 2.67 11.36 1.29
CA ILE A 207 4.05 11.30 1.74
C ILE A 207 5.03 11.30 0.57
N PHE A 208 6.20 11.86 0.81
CA PHE A 208 7.34 11.74 -0.10
C PHE A 208 8.11 10.44 0.17
N GLY A 209 8.86 9.99 -0.83
CA GLY A 209 9.63 8.75 -0.76
C GLY A 209 10.82 8.77 0.20
N GLY A 210 11.46 7.62 0.36
CA GLY A 210 12.74 7.49 1.08
C GLY A 210 13.95 7.99 0.28
N TYR A 211 13.82 8.05 -1.07
CA TYR A 211 14.87 8.52 -1.98
C TYR A 211 16.25 7.88 -1.74
N ASP A 212 16.27 6.63 -1.30
CA ASP A 212 17.49 5.90 -0.91
C ASP A 212 18.54 5.86 -2.03
N ASN A 213 18.08 5.77 -3.29
CA ASN A 213 18.98 5.81 -4.44
C ASN A 213 19.66 7.18 -4.62
N ILE A 214 18.96 8.28 -4.35
CA ILE A 214 19.51 9.65 -4.39
C ILE A 214 20.52 9.81 -3.26
N VAL A 215 20.17 9.37 -2.05
CA VAL A 215 21.07 9.41 -0.89
C VAL A 215 22.32 8.57 -1.14
N ARG A 216 22.18 7.38 -1.71
CA ARG A 216 23.31 6.51 -2.06
C ARG A 216 24.23 7.16 -3.09
N LYS A 217 23.68 7.84 -4.09
CA LYS A 217 24.44 8.46 -5.18
C LYS A 217 25.12 9.77 -4.75
N TRP A 218 24.45 10.59 -3.94
CA TRP A 218 24.89 11.96 -3.63
C TRP A 218 25.21 12.20 -2.15
N GLY A 219 25.23 11.16 -1.30
CA GLY A 219 25.65 11.24 0.09
C GLY A 219 24.92 12.33 0.89
N VAL A 220 25.67 13.30 1.40
CA VAL A 220 25.13 14.39 2.22
C VAL A 220 24.09 15.23 1.45
N LEU A 221 24.38 15.60 0.21
CA LEU A 221 23.46 16.36 -0.63
C LEU A 221 22.15 15.59 -0.85
N GLY A 222 22.24 14.27 -1.10
CA GLY A 222 21.07 13.41 -1.22
C GLY A 222 20.21 13.38 0.05
N ARG A 223 20.84 13.37 1.23
CA ARG A 223 20.12 13.50 2.51
C ARG A 223 19.42 14.86 2.64
N MET A 224 20.10 15.95 2.29
CA MET A 224 19.49 17.28 2.33
C MET A 224 18.27 17.38 1.42
N ILE A 225 18.36 16.86 0.18
CA ILE A 225 17.23 16.79 -0.76
C ILE A 225 16.08 15.98 -0.16
N ARG A 226 16.36 14.79 0.38
CA ARG A 226 15.36 13.95 1.04
C ARG A 226 14.65 14.70 2.17
N TYR A 227 15.37 15.30 3.10
CA TYR A 227 14.79 16.04 4.20
C TYR A 227 14.00 17.26 3.73
N GLY A 228 14.48 17.99 2.72
CA GLY A 228 13.77 19.12 2.13
C GLY A 228 12.43 18.68 1.52
N LEU A 229 12.41 17.61 0.73
CA LEU A 229 11.19 17.06 0.16
C LEU A 229 10.23 16.55 1.25
N GLN A 230 10.72 15.84 2.26
CA GLN A 230 9.89 15.35 3.35
C GLN A 230 9.34 16.50 4.23
N ALA A 231 10.05 17.62 4.36
CA ALA A 231 9.54 18.81 5.07
C ALA A 231 8.32 19.43 4.37
N LEU A 232 8.17 19.25 3.05
CA LEU A 232 7.00 19.71 2.30
C LEU A 232 5.70 18.99 2.75
N GLU A 233 5.78 17.86 3.43
CA GLU A 233 4.61 17.14 3.95
C GLU A 233 3.83 17.93 4.99
N GLY A 234 4.50 18.87 5.69
CA GLY A 234 3.86 19.81 6.59
C GLY A 234 3.18 21.01 5.89
N THR A 235 3.22 21.09 4.56
CA THR A 235 2.71 22.21 3.77
C THR A 235 1.64 21.73 2.77
N VAL A 236 1.05 22.67 2.03
CA VAL A 236 0.13 22.35 0.92
C VAL A 236 0.82 21.57 -0.21
N LEU A 237 2.15 21.67 -0.34
CA LEU A 237 2.92 20.96 -1.34
C LEU A 237 3.02 19.45 -1.09
N ARG A 238 2.56 18.96 0.07
CA ARG A 238 2.44 17.50 0.34
C ARG A 238 1.68 16.76 -0.75
N TRP A 239 0.70 17.43 -1.39
CA TRP A 239 -0.08 16.81 -2.46
C TRP A 239 0.72 16.43 -3.70
N LEU A 240 1.96 16.90 -3.83
CA LEU A 240 2.93 16.48 -4.85
C LEU A 240 3.79 15.29 -4.38
N GLY A 241 3.52 14.71 -3.22
CA GLY A 241 4.25 13.55 -2.69
C GLY A 241 3.97 12.27 -3.47
N LEU A 242 4.76 11.25 -3.18
CA LEU A 242 4.83 9.99 -3.92
C LEU A 242 3.57 9.12 -3.75
N SER A 243 3.16 8.91 -2.50
CA SER A 243 2.08 7.95 -2.18
C SER A 243 1.04 8.59 -1.28
N HIS A 244 -0.23 8.32 -1.57
CA HIS A 244 -1.30 8.51 -0.59
C HIS A 244 -1.11 7.56 0.59
N VAL A 245 -1.50 8.03 1.77
CA VAL A 245 -1.67 7.24 2.98
C VAL A 245 -3.08 7.48 3.48
N LEU A 246 -3.93 6.50 3.33
CA LEU A 246 -5.32 6.53 3.78
C LEU A 246 -5.50 5.59 4.96
N VAL A 247 -6.04 6.08 6.06
CA VAL A 247 -6.43 5.28 7.23
C VAL A 247 -7.94 5.29 7.33
N ILE A 248 -8.52 4.10 7.32
CA ILE A 248 -9.96 3.88 7.49
C ILE A 248 -10.23 3.08 8.75
N GLU A 249 -11.42 3.24 9.32
CA GLU A 249 -11.94 2.47 10.45
C GLU A 249 -13.33 1.96 10.11
N ARG A 250 -13.58 0.66 10.32
CA ARG A 250 -14.89 0.05 10.10
C ARG A 250 -15.90 0.60 11.08
N LYS A 251 -17.09 1.03 10.60
CA LYS A 251 -18.25 1.43 11.43
C LYS A 251 -19.37 0.42 11.30
N LEU A 252 -20.32 0.50 12.20
CA LEU A 252 -21.56 -0.25 12.04
C LEU A 252 -22.31 0.27 10.81
N PRO A 253 -23.03 -0.60 10.11
CA PRO A 253 -23.99 -0.17 9.09
C PRO A 253 -24.93 0.88 9.70
N GLU A 254 -25.13 1.98 9.00
CA GLU A 254 -26.22 2.88 9.32
C GLU A 254 -27.50 2.08 9.00
N LEU A 255 -28.28 1.76 10.04
CA LEU A 255 -29.61 1.20 9.84
C LEU A 255 -30.37 2.29 9.08
N GLY A 256 -30.61 2.05 7.78
CA GLY A 256 -31.45 2.94 6.98
C GLY A 256 -32.81 3.07 7.68
N ASP A 257 -33.22 4.32 7.84
CA ASP A 257 -34.57 4.68 8.26
C ASP A 257 -35.62 4.18 7.27
#